data_f16499221534361477af6295862d33ca
#
_entry.id   f16499221534361477af6295862d33ca
#
_cell.length_a   1.000
_cell.length_b   1.000
_cell.length_c   1.000
_cell.angle_alpha   90.00
_cell.angle_beta   90.00
_cell.angle_gamma   90.00
#
_symmetry.space_group_name_H-M   'P 1'
#
loop_
_entity.id
_entity.type
_entity.pdbx_description
1 polymer ?
#
loop_
_entity_poly.entity_id
_entity_poly.type
_entity_poly.pdbx_seq_one_letter_code
_entity_poly.pdbx_strand_id
1 'polypeptide(L)'
;MKIIKVENNKKKYLDLLLLGDEQESMIDLYLDKGDMFVAADNGVKAECVVVKCEDRVYELKNIAVAPEFQRMGYGKKLVEYILSYYNDCDT
;
A
#
# COMPACT_ATOMS: atom_id res chain seq x y z
N MET A 1 4.16 -2.75 -15.86
CA MET A 1 4.02 -2.68 -14.40
C MET A 1 2.81 -3.50 -13.96
N LYS A 2 2.98 -4.23 -12.88
CA LYS A 2 1.89 -5.00 -12.27
C LYS A 2 1.61 -4.49 -10.88
N ILE A 3 0.34 -4.51 -10.48
CA ILE A 3 -0.03 -4.27 -9.09
C ILE A 3 -0.54 -5.59 -8.52
N ILE A 4 0.05 -6.00 -7.40
CA ILE A 4 -0.15 -7.31 -6.80
C ILE A 4 -0.65 -7.12 -5.38
N LYS A 5 -1.75 -7.83 -5.03
CA LYS A 5 -2.21 -7.86 -3.65
C LYS A 5 -1.35 -8.85 -2.86
N VAL A 6 -0.78 -8.39 -1.76
CA VAL A 6 0.10 -9.21 -0.93
C VAL A 6 -0.74 -9.91 0.14
N GLU A 7 -0.81 -11.24 0.06
CA GLU A 7 -1.67 -12.02 0.96
C GLU A 7 -0.97 -12.47 2.24
N ASN A 8 0.36 -12.62 2.21
CA ASN A 8 1.11 -13.04 3.38
C ASN A 8 2.53 -12.47 3.30
N ASN A 9 3.29 -12.63 4.39
CA ASN A 9 4.68 -12.17 4.45
C ASN A 9 4.82 -10.66 4.16
N LYS A 10 3.86 -9.87 4.64
CA LYS A 10 3.81 -8.44 4.33
C LYS A 10 5.05 -7.69 4.82
N LYS A 11 5.65 -8.13 5.91
CA LYS A 11 6.87 -7.51 6.45
C LYS A 11 8.11 -7.73 5.59
N LYS A 12 8.01 -8.54 4.56
CA LYS A 12 9.05 -8.62 3.54
C LYS A 12 9.35 -7.23 2.95
N TYR A 13 8.35 -6.34 2.97
CA TYR A 13 8.46 -4.98 2.41
C TYR A 13 8.60 -3.92 3.48
N LEU A 14 9.16 -4.29 4.65
CA LEU A 14 9.25 -3.37 5.79
C LEU A 14 10.01 -2.08 5.45
N ASP A 15 11.05 -2.18 4.63
CA ASP A 15 11.83 -0.99 4.24
C ASP A 15 10.94 0.06 3.58
N LEU A 16 10.04 -0.37 2.69
CA LEU A 16 9.10 0.54 2.05
C LEU A 16 8.04 1.04 3.04
N LEU A 17 7.52 0.13 3.88
CA LEU A 17 6.52 0.50 4.87
C LEU A 17 7.02 1.60 5.81
N LEU A 18 8.31 1.52 6.19
CA LEU A 18 8.92 2.52 7.08
C LEU A 18 9.08 3.89 6.42
N LEU A 19 9.08 3.95 5.09
CA LEU A 19 9.08 5.24 4.40
C LEU A 19 7.74 5.96 4.54
N GLY A 20 6.65 5.20 4.63
CA GLY A 20 5.31 5.77 4.80
C GLY A 20 4.93 6.00 6.25
N ASP A 21 5.50 5.21 7.16
CA ASP A 21 5.23 5.32 8.59
C ASP A 21 6.51 4.94 9.33
N GLU A 22 7.12 5.87 10.00
CA GLU A 22 8.48 5.73 10.54
C GLU A 22 8.60 4.74 11.71
N GLN A 23 7.48 4.30 12.28
CA GLN A 23 7.50 3.43 13.46
C GLN A 23 6.90 2.07 13.13
N GLU A 24 7.71 1.02 13.26
CA GLU A 24 7.24 -0.34 13.01
C GLU A 24 6.09 -0.72 13.95
N SER A 25 6.11 -0.24 15.20
CA SER A 25 5.03 -0.52 16.14
C SER A 25 3.69 0.01 15.65
N MET A 26 3.69 1.13 14.95
CA MET A 26 2.47 1.68 14.36
C MET A 26 2.02 0.86 13.15
N ILE A 27 2.98 0.42 12.34
CA ILE A 27 2.69 -0.44 11.20
C ILE A 27 2.03 -1.74 11.67
N ASP A 28 2.52 -2.31 12.76
CA ASP A 28 2.00 -3.55 13.33
C ASP A 28 0.51 -3.44 13.72
N LEU A 29 0.03 -2.24 14.03
CA LEU A 29 -1.36 -2.05 14.40
C LEU A 29 -2.33 -2.30 13.26
N TYR A 30 -1.90 -2.13 12.01
CA TYR A 30 -2.83 -2.22 10.88
C TYR A 30 -2.41 -3.18 9.79
N LEU A 31 -1.15 -3.65 9.78
CA LEU A 31 -0.62 -4.37 8.63
C LEU A 31 -1.34 -5.71 8.38
N ASP A 32 -1.53 -6.50 9.43
CA ASP A 32 -2.12 -7.83 9.28
C ASP A 32 -3.59 -7.77 8.86
N LYS A 33 -4.33 -6.79 9.37
CA LYS A 33 -5.75 -6.64 9.04
C LYS A 33 -5.99 -5.84 7.77
N GLY A 34 -4.99 -5.15 7.28
CA GLY A 34 -5.12 -4.32 6.09
C GLY A 34 -4.92 -5.11 4.80
N ASP A 35 -5.35 -4.51 3.70
CA ASP A 35 -5.04 -5.00 2.36
C ASP A 35 -3.79 -4.30 1.87
N MET A 36 -2.77 -5.07 1.52
CA MET A 36 -1.52 -4.51 1.03
C MET A 36 -1.37 -4.77 -0.47
N PHE A 37 -0.97 -3.74 -1.19
CA PHE A 37 -0.70 -3.83 -2.63
C PHE A 37 0.71 -3.32 -2.92
N VAL A 38 1.37 -3.95 -3.87
CA VAL A 38 2.69 -3.51 -4.33
C VAL A 38 2.66 -3.30 -5.83
N ALA A 39 3.41 -2.30 -6.28
CA ALA A 39 3.64 -2.05 -7.69
C ALA A 39 4.99 -2.65 -8.08
N ALA A 40 4.96 -3.60 -8.99
CA ALA A 40 6.16 -4.33 -9.41
C ALA A 40 6.45 -4.06 -10.89
N ASP A 41 7.70 -3.72 -11.16
CA ASP A 41 8.21 -3.47 -12.51
C ASP A 41 9.71 -3.77 -12.46
N ASN A 42 10.09 -5.00 -12.76
CA ASN A 42 11.44 -5.51 -12.49
C ASN A 42 11.78 -5.35 -10.99
N GLY A 43 10.92 -5.92 -10.14
CA GLY A 43 11.03 -5.80 -8.70
C GLY A 43 10.01 -4.80 -8.14
N VAL A 44 9.83 -4.84 -6.84
CA VAL A 44 8.84 -3.98 -6.17
C VAL A 44 9.38 -2.57 -6.04
N LYS A 45 8.62 -1.59 -6.53
CA LYS A 45 8.99 -0.17 -6.54
C LYS A 45 8.20 0.65 -5.55
N ALA A 46 7.00 0.20 -5.17
CA ALA A 46 6.09 0.97 -4.31
C ALA A 46 5.12 0.04 -3.61
N GLU A 47 4.53 0.53 -2.53
CA GLU A 47 3.52 -0.23 -1.77
C GLU A 47 2.44 0.70 -1.24
N CYS A 48 1.29 0.13 -0.90
CA CYS A 48 0.29 0.82 -0.08
C CYS A 48 -0.45 -0.19 0.78
N VAL A 49 -1.04 0.31 1.87
CA VAL A 49 -1.87 -0.49 2.78
C VAL A 49 -3.18 0.25 3.01
N VAL A 50 -4.29 -0.45 2.83
CA VAL A 50 -5.64 0.09 3.00
C VAL A 50 -6.33 -0.71 4.09
N VAL A 51 -6.99 -0.03 5.00
CA VAL A 51 -7.69 -0.67 6.13
C VAL A 51 -9.16 -0.33 6.07
N LYS A 52 -10.00 -1.34 6.22
CA LYS A 52 -11.44 -1.14 6.35
C LYS A 52 -11.74 -0.58 7.73
N CYS A 53 -12.32 0.62 7.79
CA CYS A 53 -12.65 1.30 9.04
C CYS A 53 -14.06 0.98 9.51
N GLU A 54 -15.01 1.01 8.58
CA GLU A 54 -16.40 0.63 8.81
C GLU A 54 -16.97 0.13 7.50
N ASP A 55 -18.22 -0.26 7.49
CA ASP A 55 -18.83 -0.78 6.29
C ASP A 55 -18.73 0.26 5.17
N ARG A 56 -18.13 -0.15 4.05
CA ARG A 56 -17.94 0.68 2.86
C ARG A 56 -17.02 1.89 3.06
N VAL A 57 -16.26 1.94 4.18
CA VAL A 57 -15.31 3.02 4.43
C VAL A 57 -13.92 2.41 4.60
N TYR A 58 -12.99 2.86 3.77
CA TYR A 58 -11.60 2.39 3.77
C TYR A 58 -10.66 3.57 3.94
N GLU A 59 -9.57 3.33 4.63
CA GLU A 59 -8.55 4.35 4.88
C GLU A 59 -7.21 3.89 4.31
N LEU A 60 -6.55 4.77 3.57
CA LEU A 60 -5.18 4.54 3.11
C LEU A 60 -4.24 4.83 4.28
N LYS A 61 -3.67 3.77 4.85
CA LYS A 61 -2.83 3.88 6.05
C LYS A 61 -1.36 4.10 5.74
N ASN A 62 -0.90 3.62 4.60
CA ASN A 62 0.51 3.68 4.26
C ASN A 62 0.63 3.70 2.74
N ILE A 63 1.48 4.56 2.22
CA ILE A 63 1.86 4.53 0.81
C ILE A 63 3.29 5.02 0.70
N ALA A 64 4.11 4.31 -0.05
CA ALA A 64 5.51 4.69 -0.22
C ALA A 64 6.02 4.21 -1.57
N VAL A 65 6.91 5.01 -2.14
CA VAL A 65 7.65 4.69 -3.36
C VAL A 65 9.13 4.67 -3.01
N ALA A 66 9.84 3.65 -3.46
CA ALA A 66 11.30 3.59 -3.24
C ALA A 66 11.94 4.87 -3.76
N PRO A 67 12.91 5.44 -3.03
CA PRO A 67 13.45 6.77 -3.37
C PRO A 67 13.94 6.89 -4.82
N GLU A 68 14.56 5.84 -5.37
CA GLU A 68 15.08 5.87 -6.75
C GLU A 68 13.97 5.92 -7.80
N PHE A 69 12.75 5.61 -7.42
CA PHE A 69 11.63 5.48 -8.36
C PHE A 69 10.53 6.51 -8.13
N GLN A 70 10.78 7.48 -7.26
CA GLN A 70 9.81 8.56 -7.03
C GLN A 70 9.69 9.42 -8.29
N ARG A 71 8.52 10.05 -8.44
CA ARG A 71 8.19 10.91 -9.59
C ARG A 71 8.09 10.15 -10.91
N MET A 72 8.00 8.83 -10.87
CA MET A 72 7.82 8.01 -12.08
C MET A 72 6.38 7.51 -12.21
N GLY A 73 5.48 7.95 -11.33
CA GLY A 73 4.07 7.63 -11.43
C GLY A 73 3.61 6.38 -10.70
N TYR A 74 4.49 5.70 -9.95
CA TYR A 74 4.11 4.46 -9.25
C TYR A 74 3.08 4.72 -8.15
N GLY A 75 3.27 5.77 -7.36
CA GLY A 75 2.32 6.12 -6.32
C GLY A 75 0.97 6.48 -6.87
N LYS A 76 0.95 7.27 -7.94
CA LYS A 76 -0.30 7.66 -8.61
C LYS A 76 -1.04 6.43 -9.12
N LYS A 77 -0.33 5.48 -9.73
CA LYS A 77 -0.95 4.27 -10.25
C LYS A 77 -1.49 3.37 -9.15
N LEU A 78 -0.82 3.33 -8.00
CA LEU A 78 -1.35 2.61 -6.84
C LEU A 78 -2.66 3.24 -6.35
N VAL A 79 -2.69 4.57 -6.22
CA VAL A 79 -3.90 5.28 -5.80
C VAL A 79 -5.04 5.03 -6.78
N GLU A 80 -4.77 5.14 -8.08
CA GLU A 80 -5.77 4.86 -9.11
C GLU A 80 -6.30 3.44 -9.02
N TYR A 81 -5.40 2.48 -8.77
CA TYR A 81 -5.78 1.08 -8.64
C TYR A 81 -6.69 0.85 -7.44
N ILE A 82 -6.35 1.38 -6.27
CA ILE A 82 -7.18 1.16 -5.08
C ILE A 82 -8.52 1.88 -5.19
N LEU A 83 -8.58 3.03 -5.83
CA LEU A 83 -9.86 3.71 -6.08
C LEU A 83 -10.77 2.85 -6.93
N SER A 84 -10.23 2.17 -7.92
CA SER A 84 -10.99 1.24 -8.75
C SER A 84 -11.34 -0.04 -8.01
N TYR A 85 -10.41 -0.55 -7.21
CA TYR A 85 -10.60 -1.79 -6.45
C TYR A 85 -11.73 -1.65 -5.44
N TYR A 86 -11.84 -0.47 -4.81
CA TYR A 86 -12.87 -0.18 -3.80
C TYR A 86 -13.92 0.77 -4.32
N ASN A 87 -14.29 0.66 -5.60
CA ASN A 87 -15.17 1.64 -6.24
C ASN A 87 -16.58 1.70 -5.66
N ASP A 88 -16.99 0.68 -4.90
CA ASP A 88 -18.29 0.66 -4.22
C ASP A 88 -18.22 1.25 -2.82
N CYS A 89 -17.06 1.79 -2.41
CA CYS A 89 -16.81 2.20 -1.05
C CYS A 89 -16.68 3.71 -0.93
N ASP A 90 -17.06 4.24 0.22
CA ASP A 90 -16.78 5.63 0.60
C ASP A 90 -15.38 5.68 1.22
N THR A 91 -14.59 6.69 0.93
CA THR A 91 -13.23 6.82 1.46
C THR A 91 -13.11 7.97 2.44
#